data_be86c181e5d133afe748c0ecfb0edf78
#
_entry.id   be86c181e5d133afe748c0ecfb0edf78
#
_cell.length_a   1.000
_cell.length_b   1.000
_cell.length_c   1.000
_cell.angle_alpha   90.00
_cell.angle_beta   90.00
_cell.angle_gamma   90.00
#
_symmetry.space_group_name_H-M   'P 1'
#
loop_
_entity.id
_entity.type
_entity.pdbx_description
1 polymer ?
#
loop_
_entity_poly.entity_id
_entity_poly.type
_entity_poly.pdbx_seq_one_letter_code
_entity_poly.pdbx_strand_id
1 'polypeptide(L)'
;MRIDEDVLPEFRQLSQSFNQMLERLNNAFAAQRQFTGNAAHELRTPLALMQAQLELFSAEHPDVRPETAEFLTLLREQTERLTQMAKTLLEMSNLQQVARNEQLQLAPMVEEIFADLAPLAEKRSITLEAEGDAALTGSDALIYRMLFNLTENAVKYNRLGGSVRVELAQGQEKCIIRVSDTGCGIPEEYQRSIFQPFFRVDKSRSREYGGAGLGLSLVWEIADLHGGSVWVEESSDKGTTIAVELPAGAENDSSGADIP
;
A
#
# COMPACT_ATOMS: atom_id res chain seq x y z
N MET A 1 -14.97 -0.12 -18.89
CA MET A 1 -16.33 0.42 -19.16
C MET A 1 -16.45 0.64 -20.65
N ARG A 2 -17.47 0.12 -21.30
CA ARG A 2 -17.78 0.39 -22.72
C ARG A 2 -19.21 0.93 -22.77
N ILE A 3 -19.44 1.93 -23.61
CA ILE A 3 -20.79 2.41 -23.88
C ILE A 3 -21.42 1.49 -24.89
N ASP A 4 -22.68 1.12 -24.66
CA ASP A 4 -23.46 0.27 -25.56
C ASP A 4 -23.53 0.90 -26.96
N GLU A 5 -23.28 0.14 -27.98
CA GLU A 5 -23.35 0.58 -29.39
C GLU A 5 -24.77 0.44 -29.96
N ASP A 6 -25.69 -0.16 -29.21
CA ASP A 6 -27.09 -0.37 -29.61
C ASP A 6 -27.95 0.86 -29.23
N VAL A 7 -27.46 2.05 -29.58
CA VAL A 7 -28.13 3.35 -29.41
C VAL A 7 -28.68 3.84 -30.76
N LEU A 8 -29.59 4.83 -30.70
CA LEU A 8 -30.12 5.52 -31.88
C LEU A 8 -28.97 5.85 -32.86
N PRO A 9 -29.20 5.71 -34.20
CA PRO A 9 -28.14 5.88 -35.20
C PRO A 9 -27.36 7.18 -35.09
N GLU A 10 -27.99 8.24 -34.59
CA GLU A 10 -27.41 9.58 -34.38
C GLU A 10 -26.31 9.59 -33.28
N PHE A 11 -26.39 8.68 -32.30
CA PHE A 11 -25.42 8.57 -31.21
C PHE A 11 -24.34 7.52 -31.43
N ARG A 12 -24.48 6.67 -32.44
CA ARG A 12 -23.54 5.57 -32.71
C ARG A 12 -22.11 6.06 -32.94
N GLN A 13 -21.96 7.12 -33.74
CA GLN A 13 -20.63 7.69 -34.03
C GLN A 13 -20.00 8.31 -32.78
N LEU A 14 -20.78 8.92 -31.89
CA LEU A 14 -20.32 9.46 -30.62
C LEU A 14 -19.86 8.32 -29.68
N SER A 15 -20.66 7.26 -29.53
CA SER A 15 -20.31 6.09 -28.71
C SER A 15 -19.05 5.41 -29.22
N GLN A 16 -18.88 5.25 -30.53
CA GLN A 16 -17.68 4.69 -31.12
C GLN A 16 -16.45 5.55 -30.86
N SER A 17 -16.55 6.88 -31.05
CA SER A 17 -15.45 7.81 -30.78
C SER A 17 -15.06 7.78 -29.30
N PHE A 18 -16.03 7.71 -28.40
CA PHE A 18 -15.81 7.62 -26.97
C PHE A 18 -15.14 6.29 -26.56
N ASN A 19 -15.62 5.17 -27.10
CA ASN A 19 -15.03 3.86 -26.87
C ASN A 19 -13.57 3.79 -27.39
N GLN A 20 -13.28 4.38 -28.57
CA GLN A 20 -11.92 4.48 -29.07
C GLN A 20 -11.02 5.33 -28.16
N MET A 21 -11.55 6.43 -27.62
CA MET A 21 -10.80 7.27 -26.66
C MET A 21 -10.50 6.48 -25.38
N LEU A 22 -11.49 5.76 -24.82
CA LEU A 22 -11.29 4.90 -23.65
C LEU A 22 -10.25 3.80 -23.92
N GLU A 23 -10.28 3.17 -25.09
CA GLU A 23 -9.31 2.15 -25.48
C GLU A 23 -7.89 2.72 -25.59
N ARG A 24 -7.73 3.88 -26.22
CA ARG A 24 -6.44 4.60 -26.28
C ARG A 24 -5.92 4.95 -24.90
N LEU A 25 -6.79 5.41 -24.00
CA LEU A 25 -6.43 5.74 -22.61
C LEU A 25 -5.97 4.50 -21.85
N ASN A 26 -6.71 3.40 -21.96
CA ASN A 26 -6.35 2.12 -21.35
C ASN A 26 -5.01 1.58 -21.87
N ASN A 27 -4.78 1.67 -23.17
CA ASN A 27 -3.51 1.26 -23.78
C ASN A 27 -2.34 2.14 -23.32
N ALA A 28 -2.55 3.45 -23.17
CA ALA A 28 -1.53 4.37 -22.65
C ALA A 28 -1.18 4.03 -21.19
N PHE A 29 -2.17 3.77 -20.34
CA PHE A 29 -1.92 3.34 -18.95
C PHE A 29 -1.23 1.97 -18.87
N ALA A 30 -1.61 1.02 -19.73
CA ALA A 30 -0.95 -0.28 -19.79
C ALA A 30 0.52 -0.15 -20.21
N ALA A 31 0.81 0.66 -21.24
CA ALA A 31 2.18 0.94 -21.68
C ALA A 31 3.00 1.65 -20.59
N GLN A 32 2.42 2.61 -19.88
CA GLN A 32 3.08 3.30 -18.76
C GLN A 32 3.42 2.33 -17.62
N ARG A 33 2.48 1.45 -17.23
CA ARG A 33 2.73 0.41 -16.22
C ARG A 33 3.84 -0.54 -16.64
N GLN A 34 3.79 -1.04 -17.88
CA GLN A 34 4.82 -1.92 -18.41
C GLN A 34 6.20 -1.25 -18.44
N PHE A 35 6.27 0.01 -18.84
CA PHE A 35 7.52 0.80 -18.81
C PHE A 35 8.07 0.91 -17.38
N THR A 36 7.19 1.24 -16.40
CA THR A 36 7.59 1.35 -14.99
C THR A 36 8.08 0.01 -14.44
N GLY A 37 7.39 -1.09 -14.77
CA GLY A 37 7.80 -2.43 -14.37
C GLY A 37 9.15 -2.85 -14.96
N ASN A 38 9.35 -2.62 -16.25
CA ASN A 38 10.63 -2.89 -16.92
C ASN A 38 11.77 -2.08 -16.31
N ALA A 39 11.56 -0.78 -16.09
CA ALA A 39 12.56 0.08 -15.46
C ALA A 39 12.92 -0.39 -14.04
N ALA A 40 11.92 -0.81 -13.25
CA ALA A 40 12.14 -1.36 -11.90
C ALA A 40 12.95 -2.68 -11.93
N HIS A 41 12.70 -3.55 -12.91
CA HIS A 41 13.50 -4.76 -13.12
C HIS A 41 14.95 -4.45 -13.46
N GLU A 42 15.18 -3.51 -14.39
CA GLU A 42 16.52 -3.10 -14.81
C GLU A 42 17.31 -2.39 -13.69
N LEU A 43 16.62 -1.75 -12.76
CA LEU A 43 17.24 -1.12 -11.57
C LEU A 43 17.61 -2.13 -10.49
N ARG A 44 16.90 -3.26 -10.37
CA ARG A 44 17.14 -4.26 -9.30
C ARG A 44 18.56 -4.83 -9.35
N THR A 45 19.03 -5.21 -10.54
CA THR A 45 20.34 -5.83 -10.72
C THR A 45 21.51 -4.93 -10.32
N PRO A 46 21.63 -3.66 -10.81
CA PRO A 46 22.71 -2.78 -10.38
C PRO A 46 22.63 -2.41 -8.90
N LEU A 47 21.42 -2.27 -8.33
CA LEU A 47 21.27 -2.00 -6.89
C LEU A 47 21.72 -3.16 -6.03
N ALA A 48 21.37 -4.41 -6.39
CA ALA A 48 21.84 -5.60 -5.71
C ALA A 48 23.39 -5.73 -5.78
N LEU A 49 23.98 -5.38 -6.92
CA LEU A 49 25.43 -5.38 -7.06
C LEU A 49 26.08 -4.30 -6.17
N MET A 50 25.51 -3.10 -6.08
CA MET A 50 26.00 -2.04 -5.20
C MET A 50 25.92 -2.47 -3.72
N GLN A 51 24.82 -3.12 -3.30
CA GLN A 51 24.69 -3.65 -1.94
C GLN A 51 25.78 -4.69 -1.64
N ALA A 52 25.97 -5.67 -2.54
CA ALA A 52 27.00 -6.69 -2.38
C ALA A 52 28.42 -6.10 -2.32
N GLN A 53 28.72 -5.07 -3.12
CA GLN A 53 30.01 -4.38 -3.07
C GLN A 53 30.23 -3.62 -1.77
N LEU A 54 29.19 -2.96 -1.23
CA LEU A 54 29.26 -2.26 0.06
C LEU A 54 29.46 -3.24 1.22
N GLU A 55 28.79 -4.39 1.18
CA GLU A 55 28.94 -5.46 2.16
C GLU A 55 30.37 -6.06 2.12
N LEU A 56 30.85 -6.39 0.92
CA LEU A 56 32.18 -6.94 0.72
C LEU A 56 33.27 -5.96 1.20
N PHE A 57 33.17 -4.68 0.80
CA PHE A 57 34.11 -3.66 1.23
C PHE A 57 34.14 -3.52 2.77
N SER A 58 32.96 -3.51 3.40
CA SER A 58 32.85 -3.42 4.87
C SER A 58 33.44 -4.64 5.58
N ALA A 59 33.31 -5.83 4.99
CA ALA A 59 33.89 -7.08 5.53
C ALA A 59 35.41 -7.13 5.38
N GLU A 60 35.94 -6.66 4.23
CA GLU A 60 37.36 -6.65 3.97
C GLU A 60 38.12 -5.54 4.72
N HIS A 61 37.43 -4.48 5.11
CA HIS A 61 38.01 -3.30 5.76
C HIS A 61 37.30 -2.96 7.07
N PRO A 62 37.42 -3.81 8.13
CA PRO A 62 36.73 -3.56 9.39
C PRO A 62 37.25 -2.33 10.14
N ASP A 63 38.50 -1.93 9.92
CA ASP A 63 39.18 -0.85 10.63
C ASP A 63 39.25 0.47 9.83
N VAL A 64 38.18 0.79 9.07
CA VAL A 64 38.12 2.08 8.37
C VAL A 64 38.01 3.25 9.34
N ARG A 65 38.48 4.43 8.93
CA ARG A 65 38.30 5.66 9.69
C ARG A 65 36.81 5.95 9.95
N PRO A 66 36.45 6.55 11.09
CA PRO A 66 35.06 6.85 11.47
C PRO A 66 34.26 7.57 10.36
N GLU A 67 34.90 8.55 9.70
CA GLU A 67 34.27 9.30 8.60
C GLU A 67 33.94 8.41 7.39
N THR A 68 34.80 7.42 7.11
CA THR A 68 34.58 6.44 6.04
C THR A 68 33.44 5.48 6.40
N ALA A 69 33.39 5.03 7.67
CA ALA A 69 32.32 4.18 8.19
C ALA A 69 30.95 4.87 8.11
N GLU A 70 30.89 6.16 8.49
CA GLU A 70 29.67 6.96 8.37
C GLU A 70 29.24 7.11 6.89
N PHE A 71 30.17 7.39 6.01
CA PHE A 71 29.86 7.49 4.55
C PHE A 71 29.36 6.17 3.96
N LEU A 72 29.96 5.02 4.33
CA LEU A 72 29.50 3.71 3.91
C LEU A 72 28.09 3.39 4.44
N THR A 73 27.79 3.79 5.69
CA THR A 73 26.46 3.64 6.27
C THR A 73 25.44 4.43 5.47
N LEU A 74 25.72 5.70 5.14
CA LEU A 74 24.85 6.53 4.32
C LEU A 74 24.63 5.94 2.92
N LEU A 75 25.68 5.41 2.28
CA LEU A 75 25.55 4.76 0.96
C LEU A 75 24.67 3.51 1.04
N ARG A 76 24.84 2.69 2.09
CA ARG A 76 24.00 1.50 2.31
C ARG A 76 22.54 1.88 2.46
N GLU A 77 22.22 2.84 3.33
CA GLU A 77 20.85 3.33 3.54
C GLU A 77 20.22 3.84 2.23
N GLN A 78 20.98 4.60 1.41
CA GLN A 78 20.46 5.08 0.13
C GLN A 78 20.23 3.94 -0.87
N THR A 79 21.12 2.96 -0.91
CA THR A 79 20.99 1.81 -1.81
C THR A 79 19.81 0.92 -1.41
N GLU A 80 19.63 0.65 -0.12
CA GLU A 80 18.46 -0.04 0.42
C GLU A 80 17.15 0.68 0.09
N ARG A 81 17.14 2.01 0.25
CA ARG A 81 15.99 2.83 -0.11
C ARG A 81 15.63 2.75 -1.59
N LEU A 82 16.63 2.83 -2.49
CA LEU A 82 16.41 2.69 -3.94
C LEU A 82 15.92 1.28 -4.30
N THR A 83 16.45 0.25 -3.65
CA THR A 83 16.01 -1.14 -3.82
C THR A 83 14.54 -1.30 -3.42
N GLN A 84 14.15 -0.73 -2.28
CA GLN A 84 12.76 -0.77 -1.84
C GLN A 84 11.82 0.00 -2.78
N MET A 85 12.26 1.16 -3.32
CA MET A 85 11.51 1.90 -4.35
C MET A 85 11.29 1.06 -5.60
N ALA A 86 12.36 0.45 -6.14
CA ALA A 86 12.28 -0.40 -7.32
C ALA A 86 11.34 -1.59 -7.09
N LYS A 87 11.42 -2.23 -5.90
CA LYS A 87 10.53 -3.33 -5.51
C LYS A 87 9.06 -2.89 -5.51
N THR A 88 8.74 -1.77 -4.86
CA THR A 88 7.35 -1.27 -4.79
C THR A 88 6.82 -0.87 -6.17
N LEU A 89 7.63 -0.25 -7.02
CA LEU A 89 7.23 0.09 -8.41
C LEU A 89 6.92 -1.16 -9.22
N LEU A 90 7.69 -2.23 -9.04
CA LEU A 90 7.45 -3.51 -9.69
C LEU A 90 6.17 -4.16 -9.19
N GLU A 91 5.93 -4.15 -7.88
CA GLU A 91 4.68 -4.62 -7.28
C GLU A 91 3.49 -3.89 -7.90
N MET A 92 3.51 -2.55 -7.93
CA MET A 92 2.45 -1.73 -8.55
C MET A 92 2.21 -2.07 -10.02
N SER A 93 3.24 -2.39 -10.80
CA SER A 93 3.09 -2.74 -12.21
C SER A 93 2.38 -4.09 -12.44
N ASN A 94 2.45 -5.00 -11.47
CA ASN A 94 1.94 -6.37 -11.56
C ASN A 94 0.61 -6.61 -10.83
N LEU A 95 0.10 -5.63 -10.07
CA LEU A 95 -1.10 -5.78 -9.22
C LEU A 95 -2.32 -6.34 -9.97
N GLN A 96 -2.54 -5.91 -11.21
CA GLN A 96 -3.70 -6.32 -12.00
C GLN A 96 -3.71 -7.80 -12.39
N GLN A 97 -2.55 -8.46 -12.39
CA GLN A 97 -2.40 -9.86 -12.76
C GLN A 97 -2.70 -10.82 -11.60
N VAL A 98 -2.78 -10.30 -10.38
CA VAL A 98 -3.03 -11.09 -9.18
C VAL A 98 -4.50 -11.47 -9.08
N ALA A 99 -4.79 -12.76 -8.90
CA ALA A 99 -6.16 -13.25 -8.67
C ALA A 99 -6.72 -12.68 -7.36
N ARG A 100 -8.03 -12.39 -7.33
CA ARG A 100 -8.75 -11.78 -6.21
C ARG A 100 -10.04 -12.54 -5.90
N ASN A 101 -9.93 -13.84 -5.72
CA ASN A 101 -11.06 -14.76 -5.58
C ASN A 101 -10.96 -15.65 -4.32
N GLU A 102 -10.09 -15.29 -3.39
CA GLU A 102 -9.92 -16.01 -2.12
C GLU A 102 -10.86 -15.44 -1.05
N GLN A 103 -11.41 -16.32 -0.20
CA GLN A 103 -12.17 -15.90 0.99
C GLN A 103 -11.18 -15.59 2.11
N LEU A 104 -11.22 -14.37 2.60
CA LEU A 104 -10.25 -13.86 3.57
C LEU A 104 -10.94 -13.51 4.87
N GLN A 105 -10.32 -13.86 6.00
CA GLN A 105 -10.65 -13.39 7.32
C GLN A 105 -9.63 -12.34 7.74
N LEU A 106 -10.09 -11.15 8.11
CA LEU A 106 -9.17 -10.03 8.33
C LEU A 106 -8.57 -10.01 9.73
N ALA A 107 -9.28 -10.48 10.76
CA ALA A 107 -8.75 -10.45 12.12
C ALA A 107 -7.45 -11.27 12.27
N PRO A 108 -7.33 -12.53 11.79
CA PRO A 108 -6.06 -13.26 11.83
C PRO A 108 -4.93 -12.57 11.04
N MET A 109 -5.26 -11.95 9.91
CA MET A 109 -4.29 -11.21 9.10
C MET A 109 -3.75 -9.98 9.85
N VAL A 110 -4.59 -9.25 10.57
CA VAL A 110 -4.16 -8.13 11.42
C VAL A 110 -3.24 -8.59 12.55
N GLU A 111 -3.53 -9.73 13.16
CA GLU A 111 -2.66 -10.32 14.20
C GLU A 111 -1.27 -10.67 13.65
N GLU A 112 -1.19 -11.25 12.44
CA GLU A 112 0.07 -11.55 11.76
C GLU A 112 0.85 -10.26 11.47
N ILE A 113 0.18 -9.21 10.97
CA ILE A 113 0.78 -7.89 10.72
C ILE A 113 1.32 -7.28 12.01
N PHE A 114 0.60 -7.42 13.12
CA PHE A 114 1.07 -6.94 14.42
C PHE A 114 2.31 -7.68 14.89
N ALA A 115 2.38 -8.99 14.68
CA ALA A 115 3.58 -9.78 14.98
C ALA A 115 4.79 -9.31 14.15
N ASP A 116 4.60 -9.06 12.85
CA ASP A 116 5.64 -8.55 11.96
C ASP A 116 6.12 -7.14 12.33
N LEU A 117 5.21 -6.29 12.82
CA LEU A 117 5.51 -4.90 13.21
C LEU A 117 5.93 -4.76 14.68
N ALA A 118 5.83 -5.81 15.51
CA ALA A 118 6.17 -5.77 16.91
C ALA A 118 7.58 -5.21 17.20
N PRO A 119 8.66 -5.59 16.48
CA PRO A 119 9.99 -5.02 16.74
C PRO A 119 10.06 -3.51 16.50
N LEU A 120 9.30 -3.00 15.52
CA LEU A 120 9.23 -1.57 15.22
C LEU A 120 8.40 -0.83 16.26
N ALA A 121 7.27 -1.40 16.67
CA ALA A 121 6.38 -0.85 17.69
C ALA A 121 7.07 -0.81 19.06
N GLU A 122 7.74 -1.88 19.47
CA GLU A 122 8.51 -1.95 20.75
C GLU A 122 9.59 -0.89 20.81
N LYS A 123 10.40 -0.74 19.74
CA LYS A 123 11.44 0.29 19.66
C LYS A 123 10.91 1.70 19.93
N ARG A 124 9.63 1.93 19.66
CA ARG A 124 8.95 3.23 19.83
C ARG A 124 7.95 3.25 20.97
N SER A 125 7.85 2.16 21.73
CA SER A 125 6.88 1.96 22.82
C SER A 125 5.42 2.21 22.38
N ILE A 126 5.07 1.75 21.19
CA ILE A 126 3.74 1.90 20.61
C ILE A 126 2.89 0.66 20.94
N THR A 127 1.68 0.90 21.43
CA THR A 127 0.69 -0.15 21.68
C THR A 127 -0.08 -0.44 20.38
N LEU A 128 -0.22 -1.73 20.02
CA LEU A 128 -1.03 -2.19 18.89
C LEU A 128 -2.31 -2.83 19.42
N GLU A 129 -3.46 -2.41 18.91
CA GLU A 129 -4.79 -2.89 19.32
C GLU A 129 -5.61 -3.23 18.08
N ALA A 130 -6.32 -4.38 18.09
CA ALA A 130 -7.27 -4.76 17.05
C ALA A 130 -8.65 -4.96 17.67
N GLU A 131 -9.70 -4.57 16.96
CA GLU A 131 -11.10 -4.71 17.39
C GLU A 131 -11.99 -5.11 16.21
N GLY A 132 -12.92 -6.01 16.48
CA GLY A 132 -13.88 -6.50 15.49
C GLY A 132 -13.31 -7.59 14.60
N ASP A 133 -14.10 -7.97 13.60
CA ASP A 133 -13.73 -8.91 12.55
C ASP A 133 -14.48 -8.57 11.26
N ALA A 134 -13.92 -8.95 10.12
CA ALA A 134 -14.56 -8.81 8.83
C ALA A 134 -13.99 -9.86 7.86
N ALA A 135 -14.82 -10.23 6.88
CA ALA A 135 -14.46 -11.13 5.81
C ALA A 135 -14.72 -10.48 4.45
N LEU A 136 -13.90 -10.79 3.48
CA LEU A 136 -14.07 -10.33 2.11
C LEU A 136 -13.54 -11.36 1.10
N THR A 137 -13.95 -11.20 -0.16
CA THR A 137 -13.34 -11.92 -1.28
C THR A 137 -12.29 -11.05 -1.93
N GLY A 138 -11.05 -11.54 -2.00
CA GLY A 138 -9.94 -10.74 -2.50
C GLY A 138 -8.69 -11.55 -2.80
N SER A 139 -7.56 -10.89 -2.82
CA SER A 139 -6.23 -11.52 -2.84
C SER A 139 -5.59 -11.38 -1.48
N ASP A 140 -5.23 -12.51 -0.86
CA ASP A 140 -4.55 -12.55 0.44
C ASP A 140 -3.31 -11.65 0.44
N ALA A 141 -2.41 -11.84 -0.52
CA ALA A 141 -1.17 -11.06 -0.60
C ALA A 141 -1.40 -9.55 -0.78
N LEU A 142 -2.43 -9.13 -1.54
CA LEU A 142 -2.70 -7.72 -1.76
C LEU A 142 -3.36 -7.08 -0.54
N ILE A 143 -4.33 -7.73 0.07
CA ILE A 143 -5.01 -7.22 1.27
C ILE A 143 -4.02 -7.17 2.44
N TYR A 144 -3.20 -8.21 2.65
CA TYR A 144 -2.11 -8.17 3.62
C TYR A 144 -1.20 -6.95 3.38
N ARG A 145 -0.77 -6.74 2.14
CA ARG A 145 0.12 -5.62 1.76
C ARG A 145 -0.51 -4.25 2.03
N MET A 146 -1.79 -4.11 1.77
CA MET A 146 -2.56 -2.89 2.04
C MET A 146 -2.62 -2.59 3.54
N LEU A 147 -3.03 -3.57 4.34
CA LEU A 147 -3.13 -3.45 5.79
C LEU A 147 -1.76 -3.21 6.43
N PHE A 148 -0.73 -3.94 5.98
CA PHE A 148 0.65 -3.74 6.44
C PHE A 148 1.13 -2.32 6.20
N ASN A 149 0.93 -1.75 4.99
CA ASN A 149 1.35 -0.38 4.69
C ASN A 149 0.61 0.67 5.55
N LEU A 150 -0.68 0.48 5.79
CA LEU A 150 -1.46 1.37 6.66
C LEU A 150 -0.94 1.32 8.10
N THR A 151 -0.79 0.12 8.64
CA THR A 151 -0.35 -0.09 10.03
C THR A 151 1.11 0.33 10.23
N GLU A 152 1.99 0.01 9.28
CA GLU A 152 3.39 0.43 9.31
C GLU A 152 3.51 1.97 9.30
N ASN A 153 2.71 2.67 8.49
CA ASN A 153 2.68 4.12 8.49
C ASN A 153 2.17 4.67 9.83
N ALA A 154 1.12 4.09 10.40
CA ALA A 154 0.58 4.46 11.70
C ALA A 154 1.62 4.28 12.83
N VAL A 155 2.48 3.26 12.75
CA VAL A 155 3.60 3.07 13.69
C VAL A 155 4.73 4.07 13.42
N LYS A 156 5.15 4.26 12.16
CA LYS A 156 6.27 5.11 11.77
C LYS A 156 6.05 6.58 12.10
N TYR A 157 4.85 7.09 11.84
CA TYR A 157 4.51 8.52 12.03
C TYR A 157 3.86 8.81 13.38
N ASN A 158 3.83 7.82 14.27
CA ASN A 158 3.33 7.99 15.63
C ASN A 158 4.31 8.77 16.51
N ARG A 159 3.81 9.23 17.65
CA ARG A 159 4.64 9.72 18.76
C ARG A 159 5.17 8.54 19.60
N LEU A 160 6.27 8.76 20.32
CA LEU A 160 6.77 7.77 21.28
C LEU A 160 5.72 7.51 22.36
N GLY A 161 5.48 6.25 22.69
CA GLY A 161 4.48 5.84 23.67
C GLY A 161 3.03 6.01 23.21
N GLY A 162 2.80 6.18 21.90
CA GLY A 162 1.46 6.26 21.32
C GLY A 162 0.80 4.92 21.12
N SER A 163 -0.33 4.91 20.39
CA SER A 163 -1.07 3.70 20.05
C SER A 163 -1.46 3.68 18.58
N VAL A 164 -1.63 2.48 18.05
CA VAL A 164 -2.26 2.19 16.75
C VAL A 164 -3.41 1.24 17.00
N ARG A 165 -4.59 1.58 16.48
CA ARG A 165 -5.79 0.74 16.55
C ARG A 165 -6.25 0.40 15.15
N VAL A 166 -6.53 -0.89 14.92
CA VAL A 166 -7.16 -1.41 13.70
C VAL A 166 -8.57 -1.87 14.05
N GLU A 167 -9.58 -1.23 13.48
CA GLU A 167 -10.99 -1.59 13.67
C GLU A 167 -11.52 -2.22 12.39
N LEU A 168 -12.16 -3.40 12.54
CA LEU A 168 -12.75 -4.16 11.45
C LEU A 168 -14.27 -4.21 11.65
N ALA A 169 -15.02 -3.70 10.69
CA ALA A 169 -16.48 -3.67 10.75
C ALA A 169 -17.07 -4.34 9.51
N GLN A 170 -17.81 -5.43 9.74
CA GLN A 170 -18.55 -6.15 8.72
C GLN A 170 -19.91 -5.52 8.50
N GLY A 171 -20.18 -5.06 7.27
CA GLY A 171 -21.53 -4.69 6.81
C GLY A 171 -22.13 -5.76 5.90
N GLN A 172 -23.35 -5.52 5.41
CA GLN A 172 -24.04 -6.47 4.52
C GLN A 172 -23.38 -6.59 3.14
N GLU A 173 -22.99 -5.46 2.54
CA GLU A 173 -22.40 -5.41 1.19
C GLU A 173 -20.93 -4.98 1.21
N LYS A 174 -20.46 -4.42 2.32
CA LYS A 174 -19.15 -3.80 2.44
C LYS A 174 -18.54 -4.08 3.81
N CYS A 175 -17.23 -4.23 3.85
CA CYS A 175 -16.47 -4.16 5.08
C CYS A 175 -15.74 -2.81 5.15
N ILE A 176 -15.58 -2.29 6.36
CA ILE A 176 -14.85 -1.05 6.64
C ILE A 176 -13.70 -1.39 7.58
N ILE A 177 -12.52 -0.96 7.19
CA ILE A 177 -11.29 -1.10 7.95
C ILE A 177 -10.83 0.30 8.33
N ARG A 178 -10.62 0.57 9.62
CA ARG A 178 -10.05 1.81 10.10
C ARG A 178 -8.72 1.56 10.76
N VAL A 179 -7.71 2.31 10.36
CA VAL A 179 -6.39 2.32 11.02
C VAL A 179 -6.19 3.69 11.62
N SER A 180 -6.21 3.75 12.95
CA SER A 180 -6.09 4.97 13.74
C SER A 180 -4.76 5.00 14.46
N ASP A 181 -4.09 6.13 14.44
CA ASP A 181 -2.86 6.40 15.18
C ASP A 181 -3.00 7.64 16.09
N THR A 182 -2.13 7.75 17.07
CA THR A 182 -2.02 8.94 17.94
C THR A 182 -0.85 9.82 17.55
N GLY A 183 -0.47 9.86 16.29
CA GLY A 183 0.71 10.53 15.75
C GLY A 183 0.57 12.03 15.55
N CYS A 184 1.30 12.55 14.57
CA CYS A 184 1.40 14.00 14.33
C CYS A 184 0.29 14.56 13.44
N GLY A 185 -0.60 13.70 12.92
CA GLY A 185 -1.64 14.10 11.98
C GLY A 185 -1.13 14.47 10.58
N ILE A 186 -2.09 14.75 9.70
CA ILE A 186 -1.88 15.14 8.31
C ILE A 186 -2.63 16.46 8.07
N PRO A 187 -1.92 17.55 7.69
CA PRO A 187 -2.58 18.81 7.36
C PRO A 187 -3.64 18.63 6.26
N GLU A 188 -4.77 19.32 6.40
CA GLU A 188 -5.94 19.17 5.54
C GLU A 188 -5.60 19.32 4.05
N GLU A 189 -4.71 20.24 3.72
CA GLU A 189 -4.26 20.51 2.35
C GLU A 189 -3.55 19.31 1.69
N TYR A 190 -3.01 18.36 2.48
CA TYR A 190 -2.29 17.19 1.99
C TYR A 190 -3.10 15.89 2.03
N GLN A 191 -4.24 15.83 2.74
CA GLN A 191 -5.00 14.60 2.96
C GLN A 191 -5.43 13.89 1.67
N ARG A 192 -5.67 14.63 0.58
CA ARG A 192 -5.92 14.06 -0.74
C ARG A 192 -4.66 13.65 -1.48
N SER A 193 -3.56 14.36 -1.24
CA SER A 193 -2.32 14.17 -1.99
C SER A 193 -1.46 13.04 -1.44
N ILE A 194 -1.67 12.60 -0.18
CA ILE A 194 -0.89 11.52 0.44
C ILE A 194 -1.01 10.18 -0.28
N PHE A 195 -2.08 9.97 -1.06
CA PHE A 195 -2.28 8.78 -1.87
C PHE A 195 -1.61 8.85 -3.26
N GLN A 196 -1.01 9.99 -3.61
CA GLN A 196 -0.25 10.12 -4.86
C GLN A 196 1.14 9.47 -4.73
N PRO A 197 1.63 8.78 -5.78
CA PRO A 197 2.98 8.24 -5.78
C PRO A 197 4.04 9.30 -5.48
N PHE A 198 5.04 8.95 -4.66
CA PHE A 198 6.16 9.81 -4.26
C PHE A 198 5.78 11.05 -3.44
N PHE A 199 4.51 11.24 -3.09
CA PHE A 199 4.09 12.36 -2.25
C PHE A 199 4.55 12.18 -0.80
N ARG A 200 4.94 13.28 -0.16
CA ARG A 200 5.39 13.33 1.23
C ARG A 200 5.12 14.71 1.80
N VAL A 201 4.51 14.78 2.99
CA VAL A 201 4.20 16.04 3.69
C VAL A 201 5.48 16.79 4.07
N ASP A 202 6.49 16.09 4.57
CA ASP A 202 7.77 16.68 4.97
C ASP A 202 8.94 15.83 4.45
N LYS A 203 9.76 16.43 3.56
CA LYS A 203 10.96 15.79 2.99
C LYS A 203 12.11 15.65 4.00
N SER A 204 12.12 16.43 5.08
CA SER A 204 13.20 16.44 6.08
C SER A 204 13.01 15.36 7.14
N ARG A 205 11.83 15.28 7.76
CA ARG A 205 11.49 14.22 8.74
C ARG A 205 11.47 12.84 8.14
N SER A 206 11.11 12.75 6.87
CA SER A 206 11.03 11.48 6.18
C SER A 206 12.39 10.86 5.80
N ARG A 207 13.52 11.52 6.01
CA ARG A 207 14.84 10.86 5.94
C ARG A 207 15.08 9.95 7.13
N GLU A 208 14.54 10.30 8.29
CA GLU A 208 14.65 9.54 9.52
C GLU A 208 13.83 8.24 9.51
N TYR A 209 12.68 8.24 8.80
CA TYR A 209 11.77 7.08 8.74
C TYR A 209 11.82 6.28 7.43
N GLY A 210 12.67 6.66 6.47
CA GLY A 210 13.09 5.80 5.35
C GLY A 210 12.05 5.49 4.26
N GLY A 211 10.94 6.21 4.13
CA GLY A 211 9.88 5.88 3.15
C GLY A 211 10.07 6.51 1.76
N ALA A 212 9.67 5.79 0.70
CA ALA A 212 9.69 6.22 -0.69
C ALA A 212 8.50 7.12 -1.10
N GLY A 213 7.47 7.22 -0.25
CA GLY A 213 6.20 7.86 -0.60
C GLY A 213 5.33 7.01 -1.55
N LEU A 214 5.52 5.69 -1.54
CA LEU A 214 4.79 4.75 -2.39
C LEU A 214 3.78 3.89 -1.61
N GLY A 215 3.88 3.83 -0.28
CA GLY A 215 3.05 2.94 0.54
C GLY A 215 1.56 3.26 0.44
N LEU A 216 1.16 4.53 0.63
CA LEU A 216 -0.25 4.92 0.56
C LEU A 216 -0.80 4.93 -0.86
N SER A 217 0.02 5.18 -1.89
CA SER A 217 -0.42 5.04 -3.28
C SER A 217 -0.68 3.57 -3.64
N LEU A 218 0.12 2.64 -3.08
CA LEU A 218 -0.13 1.21 -3.20
C LEU A 218 -1.42 0.80 -2.48
N VAL A 219 -1.70 1.35 -1.30
CA VAL A 219 -2.99 1.17 -0.58
C VAL A 219 -4.16 1.59 -1.46
N TRP A 220 -4.07 2.77 -2.06
CA TRP A 220 -5.12 3.29 -2.94
C TRP A 220 -5.36 2.37 -4.15
N GLU A 221 -4.28 1.95 -4.82
CA GLU A 221 -4.35 1.05 -5.99
C GLU A 221 -4.97 -0.32 -5.63
N ILE A 222 -4.59 -0.88 -4.48
CA ILE A 222 -5.14 -2.16 -4.01
C ILE A 222 -6.63 -2.01 -3.67
N ALA A 223 -7.04 -0.95 -2.99
CA ALA A 223 -8.45 -0.69 -2.69
C ALA A 223 -9.28 -0.54 -3.97
N ASP A 224 -8.81 0.25 -4.95
CA ASP A 224 -9.46 0.44 -6.25
C ASP A 224 -9.58 -0.88 -7.03
N LEU A 225 -8.54 -1.71 -7.05
CA LEU A 225 -8.55 -3.03 -7.69
C LEU A 225 -9.55 -4.02 -7.09
N HIS A 226 -9.91 -3.84 -5.81
CA HIS A 226 -10.95 -4.62 -5.13
C HIS A 226 -12.33 -3.94 -5.21
N GLY A 227 -12.47 -2.86 -5.98
CA GLY A 227 -13.74 -2.14 -6.14
C GLY A 227 -14.12 -1.31 -4.91
N GLY A 228 -13.15 -0.99 -4.07
CA GLY A 228 -13.32 -0.21 -2.86
C GLY A 228 -12.78 1.21 -2.95
N SER A 229 -12.59 1.83 -1.80
CA SER A 229 -12.05 3.18 -1.67
C SER A 229 -11.27 3.37 -0.37
N VAL A 230 -10.36 4.36 -0.36
CA VAL A 230 -9.58 4.74 0.82
C VAL A 230 -9.57 6.26 0.97
N TRP A 231 -9.68 6.74 2.22
CA TRP A 231 -9.65 8.17 2.53
C TRP A 231 -9.13 8.43 3.95
N VAL A 232 -8.78 9.68 4.22
CA VAL A 232 -8.55 10.17 5.58
C VAL A 232 -9.92 10.48 6.19
N GLU A 233 -10.35 9.73 7.20
CA GLU A 233 -11.63 9.92 7.88
C GLU A 233 -11.53 11.06 8.90
N GLU A 234 -10.45 11.08 9.66
CA GLU A 234 -10.15 12.12 10.65
C GLU A 234 -8.63 12.31 10.74
N SER A 235 -8.19 13.57 10.87
CA SER A 235 -6.79 13.86 11.14
C SER A 235 -6.63 15.21 11.85
N SER A 236 -5.82 15.22 12.90
CA SER A 236 -5.52 16.37 13.71
C SER A 236 -4.12 16.25 14.35
N ASP A 237 -3.73 17.20 15.18
CA ASP A 237 -2.53 17.10 16.00
C ASP A 237 -2.55 15.97 17.05
N LYS A 238 -3.68 15.27 17.19
CA LYS A 238 -3.85 14.13 18.10
C LYS A 238 -3.70 12.77 17.40
N GLY A 239 -3.62 12.74 16.06
CA GLY A 239 -3.45 11.53 15.29
C GLY A 239 -4.23 11.54 13.98
N THR A 240 -4.22 10.40 13.30
CA THR A 240 -4.91 10.19 12.03
C THR A 240 -5.71 8.90 12.05
N THR A 241 -6.88 8.91 11.42
CA THR A 241 -7.66 7.72 11.07
C THR A 241 -7.76 7.65 9.54
N ILE A 242 -7.23 6.58 8.97
CA ILE A 242 -7.43 6.24 7.55
C ILE A 242 -8.45 5.11 7.48
N ALA A 243 -9.50 5.33 6.69
CA ALA A 243 -10.55 4.35 6.45
C ALA A 243 -10.42 3.75 5.05
N VAL A 244 -10.64 2.44 4.97
CA VAL A 244 -10.76 1.68 3.71
C VAL A 244 -12.11 1.00 3.70
N GLU A 245 -12.83 1.16 2.60
CA GLU A 245 -14.09 0.47 2.34
C GLU A 245 -13.86 -0.52 1.18
N LEU A 246 -14.20 -1.79 1.39
CA LEU A 246 -14.10 -2.84 0.37
C LEU A 246 -15.45 -3.57 0.26
N PRO A 247 -15.83 -4.09 -0.92
CA PRO A 247 -17.00 -4.97 -1.04
C PRO A 247 -16.83 -6.20 -0.13
N ALA A 248 -17.84 -6.49 0.68
CA ALA A 248 -17.93 -7.77 1.35
C ALA A 248 -18.14 -8.83 0.27
N GLY A 249 -17.36 -9.92 0.28
CA GLY A 249 -17.61 -11.04 -0.62
C GLY A 249 -19.01 -11.58 -0.41
N ALA A 250 -19.66 -12.07 -1.47
CA ALA A 250 -20.93 -12.73 -1.33
C ALA A 250 -20.77 -13.87 -0.31
N GLU A 251 -21.54 -13.83 0.79
CA GLU A 251 -21.69 -14.99 1.65
C GLU A 251 -22.12 -16.15 0.77
N ASN A 252 -21.33 -17.22 0.72
CA ASN A 252 -21.82 -18.49 0.24
C ASN A 252 -22.94 -18.90 1.19
N ASP A 253 -24.17 -18.69 0.76
CA ASP A 253 -25.39 -19.16 1.43
C ASP A 253 -25.38 -20.71 1.40
N SER A 254 -24.54 -21.29 2.27
CA SER A 254 -24.49 -22.72 2.55
C SER A 254 -25.51 -23.10 3.62
N SER A 255 -26.62 -22.34 3.71
CA SER A 255 -27.78 -22.72 4.48
C SER A 255 -28.82 -23.37 3.59
N GLY A 256 -28.83 -24.70 3.57
CA GLY A 256 -30.07 -25.39 3.29
C GLY A 256 -30.13 -26.21 2.03
N ALA A 257 -29.73 -27.43 2.16
CA ALA A 257 -30.43 -28.53 1.50
C ALA A 257 -30.49 -29.73 2.46
N ASP A 258 -31.19 -29.57 3.55
CA ASP A 258 -31.96 -30.71 4.11
C ASP A 258 -33.12 -30.93 3.15
N ILE A 259 -33.07 -31.96 2.40
CA ILE A 259 -34.20 -32.52 1.66
C ILE A 259 -34.52 -33.86 2.29
N PRO A 260 -35.79 -34.09 2.64
CA PRO A 260 -36.29 -35.26 3.38
C PRO A 260 -36.15 -36.61 2.67
#